data_f9f09e282611da1212c0fa3fa8842a4f
#
_entry.id   f9f09e282611da1212c0fa3fa8842a4f
#
_cell.length_a   1.000
_cell.length_b   1.000
_cell.length_c   1.000
_cell.angle_alpha   90.00
_cell.angle_beta   90.00
_cell.angle_gamma   90.00
#
_symmetry.space_group_name_H-M   'P 1'
#
loop_
_entity.id
_entity.type
_entity.pdbx_description
1 polymer ?
#
loop_
_entity_poly.entity_id
_entity_poly.type
_entity_poly.pdbx_seq_one_letter_code
_entity_poly.pdbx_strand_id
1 'polypeptide(L)'
;MAEGWLIDSNDHWIWRFHRDNSAWVRDPKVFIDRGRQMPDGPPLLKERRYLRKDAAEQLWRSLQTQGWRKTKPLWGDSAEP
;
A
#
# COMPACT_ATOMS: atom_id res chain seq x y z
N MET A 1 -0.01 -10.10 -7.86
CA MET A 1 -0.82 -8.91 -8.15
C MET A 1 -0.62 -7.87 -7.08
N ALA A 2 -0.34 -6.63 -7.46
CA ALA A 2 -0.05 -5.56 -6.51
C ALA A 2 -1.32 -5.03 -5.88
N GLU A 3 -1.87 -5.77 -4.94
CA GLU A 3 -3.07 -5.39 -4.20
C GLU A 3 -3.03 -6.01 -2.82
N GLY A 4 -3.22 -5.17 -1.82
CA GLY A 4 -3.17 -5.59 -0.44
C GLY A 4 -2.19 -4.75 0.38
N TRP A 5 -1.73 -5.32 1.45
CA TRP A 5 -0.96 -4.63 2.47
C TRP A 5 0.38 -5.29 2.67
N LEU A 6 1.44 -4.49 2.69
CA LEU A 6 2.78 -4.94 3.02
C LEU A 6 3.29 -4.21 4.24
N ILE A 7 3.97 -4.95 5.12
CA ILE A 7 4.63 -4.38 6.27
C ILE A 7 6.12 -4.68 6.18
N ASP A 8 6.95 -3.73 6.58
CA ASP A 8 8.39 -3.92 6.51
C ASP A 8 8.90 -4.93 7.56
N SER A 9 10.18 -5.31 7.44
CA SER A 9 10.76 -6.31 8.33
C SER A 9 10.84 -5.86 9.79
N ASN A 10 10.75 -4.57 10.05
CA ASN A 10 10.79 -4.00 11.39
C ASN A 10 9.40 -3.75 11.99
N ASP A 11 8.33 -4.14 11.28
CA ASP A 11 6.94 -3.90 11.67
C ASP A 11 6.64 -2.41 11.87
N HIS A 12 7.31 -1.55 11.12
CA HIS A 12 7.27 -0.12 11.30
C HIS A 12 6.45 0.59 10.24
N TRP A 13 6.74 0.33 8.96
CA TRP A 13 6.03 0.96 7.86
C TRP A 13 5.07 -0.01 7.22
N ILE A 14 3.88 0.51 6.85
CA ILE A 14 2.83 -0.26 6.20
C ILE A 14 2.46 0.47 4.94
N TRP A 15 2.48 -0.24 3.81
CA TRP A 15 2.08 0.30 2.52
C TRP A 15 0.89 -0.50 2.01
N ARG A 16 -0.19 0.21 1.69
CA ARG A 16 -1.38 -0.38 1.11
C ARG A 16 -1.38 -0.13 -0.38
N PHE A 17 -1.51 -1.20 -1.16
CA PHE A 17 -1.64 -1.14 -2.61
C PHE A 17 -3.09 -1.41 -2.97
N HIS A 18 -3.74 -0.47 -3.67
CA HIS A 18 -5.12 -0.68 -4.09
C HIS A 18 -5.39 0.01 -5.43
N ARG A 19 -6.29 -0.60 -6.20
CA ARG A 19 -6.57 -0.14 -7.55
C ARG A 19 -7.30 1.20 -7.55
N ASP A 20 -7.02 1.98 -8.58
CA ASP A 20 -7.91 3.07 -8.95
C ASP A 20 -9.07 2.49 -9.78
N ASN A 21 -10.13 2.08 -9.12
CA ASN A 21 -11.26 1.42 -9.76
C ASN A 21 -11.98 2.33 -10.74
N SER A 22 -11.92 3.63 -10.57
CA SER A 22 -12.64 4.58 -11.42
C SER A 22 -12.02 4.72 -12.80
N ALA A 23 -10.72 4.42 -12.94
CA ALA A 23 -10.01 4.58 -14.21
C ALA A 23 -9.30 3.30 -14.67
N TRP A 24 -9.60 2.15 -14.04
CA TRP A 24 -8.82 0.92 -14.22
C TRP A 24 -8.70 0.46 -15.66
N VAL A 25 -9.77 0.57 -16.44
CA VAL A 25 -9.80 0.07 -17.81
C VAL A 25 -9.00 0.96 -18.76
N ARG A 26 -9.07 2.28 -18.56
CA ARG A 26 -8.47 3.25 -19.47
C ARG A 26 -7.03 3.59 -19.11
N ASP A 27 -6.73 3.68 -17.83
CA ASP A 27 -5.43 4.09 -17.34
C ASP A 27 -5.18 3.39 -15.99
N PRO A 28 -4.81 2.10 -16.03
CA PRO A 28 -4.70 1.32 -14.80
C PRO A 28 -3.59 1.85 -13.89
N LYS A 29 -4.01 2.42 -12.80
CA LYS A 29 -3.13 2.95 -11.75
C LYS A 29 -3.41 2.25 -10.44
N VAL A 30 -2.38 2.20 -9.62
CA VAL A 30 -2.45 1.67 -8.26
C VAL A 30 -2.11 2.81 -7.30
N PHE A 31 -2.96 3.00 -6.32
CA PHE A 31 -2.68 3.90 -5.21
C PHE A 31 -1.82 3.16 -4.20
N ILE A 32 -0.82 3.84 -3.69
CA ILE A 32 0.03 3.30 -2.64
C ILE A 32 -0.04 4.27 -1.47
N ASP A 33 -0.72 3.84 -0.41
CA ASP A 33 -0.87 4.62 0.81
C ASP A 33 0.17 4.15 1.82
N ARG A 34 1.00 5.09 2.26
CA ARG A 34 2.05 4.82 3.25
C ARG A 34 1.61 5.28 4.62
N GLY A 35 1.81 4.43 5.60
CA GLY A 35 1.44 4.79 6.96
C GLY A 35 2.17 3.97 8.00
N ARG A 36 1.84 4.27 9.26
CA ARG A 36 2.37 3.57 10.42
C ARG A 36 1.24 3.25 11.37
N GLN A 37 1.31 2.09 11.98
CA GLN A 37 0.40 1.75 13.06
C GLN A 37 0.89 2.43 14.33
N MET A 38 -0.03 3.13 15.01
CA MET A 38 0.29 3.84 16.24
C MET A 38 -0.18 3.03 17.44
N PRO A 39 0.61 2.99 18.52
CA PRO A 39 0.24 2.17 19.68
C PRO A 39 -1.01 2.66 20.41
N ASP A 40 -1.29 3.96 20.40
CA ASP A 40 -2.34 4.56 21.21
C ASP A 40 -3.42 5.27 20.40
N GLY A 41 -3.59 4.93 19.14
CA GLY A 41 -4.58 5.63 18.34
C GLY A 41 -4.71 5.10 16.93
N PRO A 42 -5.40 5.84 16.08
CA PRO A 42 -5.54 5.45 14.68
C PRO A 42 -4.20 5.45 13.96
N PRO A 43 -4.08 4.71 12.86
CA PRO A 43 -2.85 4.70 12.09
C PRO A 43 -2.50 6.10 11.58
N LEU A 44 -1.22 6.40 11.55
CA LEU A 44 -0.73 7.65 11.00
C LEU A 44 -0.49 7.45 9.50
N LEU A 45 -1.34 8.04 8.68
CA LEU A 45 -1.22 7.98 7.23
C LEU A 45 -0.40 9.15 6.75
N LYS A 46 0.66 8.86 5.99
CA LYS A 46 1.63 9.87 5.58
C LYS A 46 1.37 10.44 4.19
N GLU A 47 1.19 9.58 3.21
CA GLU A 47 1.04 10.03 1.84
C GLU A 47 0.38 8.98 0.97
N ARG A 48 -0.13 9.42 -0.17
CA ARG A 48 -0.64 8.56 -1.24
C ARG A 48 0.15 8.86 -2.50
N ARG A 49 0.62 7.81 -3.16
CA ARG A 49 1.25 7.90 -4.48
C ARG A 49 0.42 7.13 -5.49
N TYR A 50 0.62 7.48 -6.75
CA TYR A 50 -0.03 6.81 -7.85
C TYR A 50 1.05 6.24 -8.75
N LEU A 51 0.97 4.94 -9.03
CA LEU A 51 1.86 4.30 -9.98
C LEU A 51 1.04 3.58 -11.04
N ARG A 52 1.60 3.48 -12.23
CA ARG A 52 1.03 2.62 -13.25
C ARG A 52 1.09 1.18 -12.78
N LYS A 53 0.18 0.37 -13.32
CA LYS A 53 0.04 -1.03 -12.91
C LYS A 53 1.37 -1.78 -12.90
N ASP A 54 2.12 -1.72 -13.99
CA ASP A 54 3.40 -2.44 -14.12
C ASP A 54 4.45 -1.95 -13.13
N ALA A 55 4.55 -0.65 -12.92
CA ALA A 55 5.47 -0.09 -11.94
C ALA A 55 5.09 -0.51 -10.52
N ALA A 56 3.79 -0.53 -10.23
CA ALA A 56 3.29 -0.98 -8.93
C ALA A 56 3.61 -2.47 -8.70
N GLU A 57 3.45 -3.29 -9.74
CA GLU A 57 3.79 -4.72 -9.65
C GLU A 57 5.28 -4.93 -9.36
N GLN A 58 6.14 -4.16 -10.01
CA GLN A 58 7.58 -4.24 -9.77
C GLN A 58 7.91 -3.83 -8.34
N LEU A 59 7.34 -2.74 -7.87
CA LEU A 59 7.55 -2.27 -6.50
C LEU A 59 7.07 -3.30 -5.48
N TRP A 60 5.89 -3.87 -5.72
CA TRP A 60 5.32 -4.90 -4.87
C TRP A 60 6.27 -6.09 -4.69
N ARG A 61 6.83 -6.59 -5.78
CA ARG A 61 7.79 -7.71 -5.74
C ARG A 61 9.10 -7.30 -5.09
N SER A 62 9.59 -6.11 -5.42
CA SER A 62 10.85 -5.60 -4.88
C SER A 62 10.81 -5.48 -3.37
N LEU A 63 9.72 -4.97 -2.82
CA LEU A 63 9.56 -4.84 -1.38
C LEU A 63 9.59 -6.22 -0.70
N GLN A 64 8.91 -7.21 -1.28
CA GLN A 64 8.92 -8.57 -0.73
C GLN A 64 10.31 -9.19 -0.76
N THR A 65 11.07 -8.91 -1.81
CA THR A 65 12.48 -9.34 -1.90
C THR A 65 13.32 -8.69 -0.81
N GLN A 66 12.97 -7.48 -0.39
CA GLN A 66 13.68 -6.75 0.68
C GLN A 66 13.22 -7.14 2.08
N GLY A 67 12.33 -8.11 2.21
CA GLY A 67 11.88 -8.58 3.52
C GLY A 67 10.51 -8.08 3.97
N TRP A 68 9.83 -7.28 3.15
CA TRP A 68 8.45 -6.90 3.44
C TRP A 68 7.55 -8.11 3.26
N ARG A 69 6.52 -8.21 4.09
CA ARG A 69 5.60 -9.34 4.04
C ARG A 69 4.16 -8.86 3.96
N LYS A 70 3.32 -9.70 3.40
CA LYS A 70 1.87 -9.42 3.33
C LYS A 70 1.28 -9.44 4.73
N THR A 71 0.33 -8.54 4.95
CA THR A 71 -0.39 -8.46 6.21
C THR A 71 -1.88 -8.21 5.96
N LYS A 72 -2.68 -8.37 6.99
CA LYS A 72 -4.11 -8.08 6.93
C LYS A 72 -4.33 -6.56 6.89
N PRO A 73 -5.53 -6.10 6.49
CA PRO A 73 -5.86 -4.69 6.57
C PRO A 73 -5.67 -4.12 7.98
N LEU A 74 -5.03 -2.96 8.05
CA LEU A 74 -4.70 -2.31 9.32
C LEU A 74 -5.40 -0.96 9.49
N TRP A 75 -6.04 -0.44 8.43
CA TRP A 75 -6.93 0.72 8.53
C TRP A 75 -8.09 0.54 7.55
N GLY A 76 -9.14 1.36 7.72
CA GLY A 76 -10.34 1.24 6.90
C GLY A 76 -10.14 1.68 5.46
N ASP A 77 -11.00 1.17 4.58
CA ASP A 77 -10.93 1.47 3.14
C ASP A 77 -11.13 2.94 2.83
N SER A 78 -11.88 3.64 3.66
CA SER A 78 -12.16 5.07 3.49
C SER A 78 -11.05 5.96 4.06
N ALA A 79 -10.08 5.41 4.78
CA ALA A 79 -8.99 6.19 5.34
C ALA A 79 -8.03 6.62 4.23
N GLU A 80 -7.73 7.92 4.18
CA GLU A 80 -6.82 8.49 3.18
C GLU A 80 -5.79 9.39 3.87
N PRO A 81 -4.58 9.42 3.32
CA PRO A 81 -3.55 10.33 3.81
C PRO A 81 -3.93 11.80 3.66
#